data_8ab2e18df38da2652cef4a75ae8700fa
#
_entry.id   8ab2e18df38da2652cef4a75ae8700fa
#
_cell.length_a   1.000
_cell.length_b   1.000
_cell.length_c   1.000
_cell.angle_alpha   90.00
_cell.angle_beta   90.00
_cell.angle_gamma   90.00
#
_symmetry.space_group_name_H-M   'P 1'
#
loop_
_entity.id
_entity.type
_entity.pdbx_description
1 polymer ?
#
loop_
_entity_poly.entity_id
_entity_poly.type
_entity_poly.pdbx_seq_one_letter_code
_entity_poly.pdbx_strand_id
1 'polypeptide(L)'
;MPNKKTPRHAIDISEEDGVRYLHFGSDWVQGAMRIARPWSLELAYTREMMAGLLLRQESAWPRSALLIGLGAGSLAKFIYRNLPDCRSTVVEINPQVELIASQYFKLPDDPLRLAVVIGDGADFMLTGQRRYDYILVDGFDPDARAGALDTLPFYQACRARLSDQG
;
A
#
# COMPACT_ATOMS: atom_id res chain seq x y z
N MET A 1 3.80 17.12 -23.91
CA MET A 1 3.90 15.77 -23.38
C MET A 1 2.50 15.20 -23.36
N PRO A 2 2.17 14.05 -23.99
CA PRO A 2 0.81 13.52 -23.99
C PRO A 2 0.44 13.07 -22.57
N ASN A 3 -0.63 13.62 -22.08
CA ASN A 3 -1.29 13.27 -20.82
C ASN A 3 -1.74 11.80 -20.92
N LYS A 4 -0.99 10.87 -20.32
CA LYS A 4 -1.43 9.48 -20.17
C LYS A 4 -2.65 9.51 -19.26
N LYS A 5 -3.84 9.53 -19.85
CA LYS A 5 -5.09 9.27 -19.11
C LYS A 5 -4.96 7.86 -18.50
N THR A 6 -4.80 7.78 -17.19
CA THR A 6 -4.98 6.53 -16.45
C THR A 6 -6.35 5.97 -16.83
N PRO A 7 -6.45 4.71 -17.29
CA PRO A 7 -7.74 4.11 -17.57
C PRO A 7 -8.57 4.18 -16.29
N ARG A 8 -9.72 4.83 -16.35
CA ARG A 8 -10.68 4.85 -15.25
C ARG A 8 -11.41 3.49 -15.27
N HIS A 9 -10.80 2.49 -14.63
CA HIS A 9 -11.56 1.29 -14.31
C HIS A 9 -12.57 1.64 -13.23
N ALA A 10 -13.80 1.16 -13.38
CA ALA A 10 -14.81 1.29 -12.33
C ALA A 10 -14.28 0.64 -11.06
N ILE A 11 -14.42 1.34 -9.92
CA ILE A 11 -14.08 0.75 -8.62
C ILE A 11 -15.40 0.25 -8.04
N ASP A 12 -15.45 -1.04 -7.75
CA ASP A 12 -16.63 -1.69 -7.19
C ASP A 12 -16.32 -2.23 -5.79
N ILE A 13 -17.36 -2.28 -4.96
CA ILE A 13 -17.30 -2.80 -3.60
C ILE A 13 -18.38 -3.88 -3.48
N SER A 14 -17.98 -5.04 -2.94
CA SER A 14 -18.91 -6.10 -2.58
C SER A 14 -18.75 -6.48 -1.11
N GLU A 15 -19.77 -7.14 -0.56
CA GLU A 15 -19.73 -7.68 0.80
C GLU A 15 -20.26 -9.12 0.80
N GLU A 16 -19.48 -10.02 1.38
CA GLU A 16 -19.84 -11.42 1.54
C GLU A 16 -19.27 -11.95 2.87
N ASP A 17 -20.05 -12.67 3.63
CA ASP A 17 -19.65 -13.32 4.89
C ASP A 17 -18.95 -12.39 5.90
N GLY A 18 -19.38 -11.12 5.95
CA GLY A 18 -18.82 -10.10 6.84
C GLY A 18 -17.45 -9.58 6.41
N VAL A 19 -17.07 -9.82 5.17
CA VAL A 19 -15.89 -9.25 4.51
C VAL A 19 -16.33 -8.29 3.43
N ARG A 20 -15.73 -7.12 3.40
CA ARG A 20 -15.86 -6.13 2.33
C ARG A 20 -14.68 -6.23 1.39
N TYR A 21 -14.96 -6.32 0.10
CA TYR A 21 -14.00 -6.49 -0.96
C TYR A 21 -13.94 -5.26 -1.86
N LEU A 22 -12.74 -4.98 -2.36
CA LEU A 22 -12.47 -3.95 -3.36
C LEU A 22 -12.13 -4.61 -4.69
N HIS A 23 -12.73 -4.11 -5.79
CA HIS A 23 -12.51 -4.58 -7.16
C HIS A 23 -12.20 -3.42 -8.10
N PHE A 24 -11.43 -3.66 -9.16
CA PHE A 24 -11.11 -2.67 -10.21
C PHE A 24 -11.68 -3.10 -11.56
N GLY A 25 -13.00 -3.09 -11.70
CA GLY A 25 -13.69 -3.40 -12.95
C GLY A 25 -13.58 -4.86 -13.39
N SER A 26 -13.26 -5.77 -12.48
CA SER A 26 -13.21 -7.21 -12.69
C SER A 26 -13.56 -7.94 -11.40
N ASP A 27 -13.79 -9.25 -11.46
CA ASP A 27 -14.07 -10.08 -10.29
C ASP A 27 -12.84 -10.31 -9.39
N TRP A 28 -11.68 -9.85 -9.80
CA TRP A 28 -10.44 -9.97 -9.01
C TRP A 28 -10.50 -9.10 -7.76
N VAL A 29 -10.19 -9.71 -6.63
CA VAL A 29 -10.12 -9.01 -5.34
C VAL A 29 -8.81 -8.23 -5.26
N GLN A 30 -8.93 -6.89 -5.20
CA GLN A 30 -7.80 -5.96 -5.06
C GLN A 30 -7.54 -5.57 -3.60
N GLY A 31 -8.45 -5.91 -2.71
CA GLY A 31 -8.30 -5.67 -1.29
C GLY A 31 -9.50 -6.21 -0.52
N ALA A 32 -9.31 -6.50 0.76
CA ALA A 32 -10.37 -7.02 1.61
C ALA A 32 -10.25 -6.49 3.04
N MET A 33 -11.40 -6.34 3.70
CA MET A 33 -11.47 -5.94 5.09
C MET A 33 -12.59 -6.72 5.79
N ARG A 34 -12.26 -7.43 6.84
CA ARG A 34 -13.27 -7.99 7.73
C ARG A 34 -13.94 -6.89 8.54
N ILE A 35 -15.25 -6.74 8.38
CA ILE A 35 -16.00 -5.61 8.95
C ILE A 35 -15.89 -5.58 10.48
N ALA A 36 -15.98 -6.74 11.13
CA ALA A 36 -15.86 -6.85 12.58
C ALA A 36 -14.43 -6.65 13.12
N ARG A 37 -13.40 -6.78 12.26
CA ARG A 37 -11.99 -6.65 12.62
C ARG A 37 -11.23 -5.85 11.55
N PRO A 38 -11.53 -4.56 11.37
CA PRO A 38 -11.07 -3.77 10.22
C PRO A 38 -9.55 -3.53 10.17
N TRP A 39 -8.84 -3.81 11.25
CA TRP A 39 -7.38 -3.67 11.38
C TRP A 39 -6.62 -4.96 11.09
N SER A 40 -7.34 -6.09 10.94
CA SER A 40 -6.73 -7.38 10.66
C SER A 40 -6.38 -7.51 9.18
N LEU A 41 -5.30 -8.22 8.88
CA LEU A 41 -4.93 -8.61 7.53
C LEU A 41 -5.80 -9.79 7.08
N GLU A 42 -6.79 -9.53 6.25
CA GLU A 42 -7.76 -10.54 5.80
C GLU A 42 -7.16 -11.45 4.74
N LEU A 43 -6.49 -10.91 3.74
CA LEU A 43 -5.87 -11.67 2.66
C LEU A 43 -4.54 -12.30 3.09
N ALA A 44 -4.29 -13.54 2.68
CA ALA A 44 -3.10 -14.29 3.07
C ALA A 44 -1.80 -13.58 2.67
N TYR A 45 -1.72 -13.09 1.43
CA TYR A 45 -0.51 -12.44 0.93
C TYR A 45 -0.13 -11.19 1.76
N THR A 46 -1.10 -10.45 2.29
CA THR A 46 -0.81 -9.28 3.13
C THR A 46 -0.13 -9.67 4.44
N ARG A 47 -0.47 -10.85 4.99
CA ARG A 47 0.22 -11.40 6.17
C ARG A 47 1.64 -11.81 5.82
N GLU A 48 1.84 -12.42 4.66
CA GLU A 48 3.16 -12.82 4.16
C GLU A 48 4.04 -11.59 3.93
N MET A 49 3.51 -10.52 3.35
CA MET A 49 4.23 -9.26 3.19
C MET A 49 4.70 -8.67 4.52
N MET A 50 3.89 -8.80 5.58
CA MET A 50 4.25 -8.33 6.92
C MET A 50 5.19 -9.27 7.69
N ALA A 51 5.46 -10.47 7.19
CA ALA A 51 6.35 -11.44 7.84
C ALA A 51 7.80 -10.94 7.96
N GLY A 52 8.21 -9.97 7.13
CA GLY A 52 9.50 -9.29 7.25
C GLY A 52 9.75 -8.68 8.63
N LEU A 53 8.70 -8.31 9.37
CA LEU A 53 8.82 -7.84 10.75
C LEU A 53 9.41 -8.88 11.70
N LEU A 54 9.24 -10.17 11.41
CA LEU A 54 9.77 -11.28 12.22
C LEU A 54 11.28 -11.45 12.08
N LEU A 55 11.89 -10.83 11.07
CA LEU A 55 13.33 -10.91 10.83
C LEU A 55 14.12 -9.89 11.66
N ARG A 56 13.44 -9.01 12.37
CA ARG A 56 14.05 -7.96 13.19
C ARG A 56 13.70 -8.16 14.67
N GLN A 57 14.69 -7.92 15.54
CA GLN A 57 14.52 -8.07 16.99
C GLN A 57 14.31 -6.73 17.69
N GLU A 58 14.59 -5.62 17.01
CA GLU A 58 14.45 -4.28 17.56
C GLU A 58 12.96 -3.91 17.71
N SER A 59 12.53 -3.67 18.93
CA SER A 59 11.12 -3.40 19.26
C SER A 59 10.57 -2.11 18.64
N ALA A 60 11.43 -1.19 18.24
CA ALA A 60 11.07 0.09 17.62
C ALA A 60 11.29 0.12 16.10
N TRP A 61 11.56 -1.02 15.47
CA TRP A 61 11.70 -1.12 14.03
C TRP A 61 10.38 -1.65 13.41
N PRO A 62 9.95 -1.12 12.25
CA PRO A 62 10.45 0.04 11.52
C PRO A 62 9.92 1.35 12.10
N ARG A 63 10.69 2.44 12.01
CA ARG A 63 10.24 3.81 12.33
C ARG A 63 9.68 4.53 11.11
N SER A 64 10.02 4.09 9.92
CA SER A 64 9.51 4.63 8.67
C SER A 64 9.21 3.51 7.67
N ALA A 65 8.02 3.55 7.09
CA ALA A 65 7.59 2.62 6.05
C ALA A 65 7.14 3.35 4.78
N LEU A 66 7.44 2.75 3.64
CA LEU A 66 6.91 3.16 2.35
C LEU A 66 6.07 2.02 1.77
N LEU A 67 4.87 2.34 1.33
CA LEU A 67 3.98 1.41 0.66
C LEU A 67 3.72 1.93 -0.75
N ILE A 68 3.94 1.10 -1.76
CA ILE A 68 3.55 1.38 -3.13
C ILE A 68 2.27 0.60 -3.41
N GLY A 69 1.18 1.33 -3.60
CA GLY A 69 -0.18 0.81 -3.66
C GLY A 69 -0.92 0.93 -2.33
N LEU A 70 -2.18 1.34 -2.39
CA LEU A 70 -3.05 1.49 -1.23
C LEU A 70 -4.11 0.39 -1.15
N GLY A 71 -4.83 0.15 -2.25
CA GLY A 71 -5.96 -0.76 -2.27
C GLY A 71 -6.99 -0.47 -1.17
N ALA A 72 -7.40 -1.49 -0.44
CA ALA A 72 -8.29 -1.35 0.73
C ALA A 72 -7.57 -0.80 1.99
N GLY A 73 -6.32 -0.38 1.87
CA GLY A 73 -5.51 0.15 2.97
C GLY A 73 -5.09 -0.89 4.02
N SER A 74 -5.13 -2.19 3.70
CA SER A 74 -4.91 -3.26 4.67
C SER A 74 -3.54 -3.18 5.35
N LEU A 75 -2.46 -3.06 4.57
CA LEU A 75 -1.09 -2.92 5.08
C LEU A 75 -0.90 -1.60 5.84
N ALA A 76 -1.39 -0.51 5.30
CA ALA A 76 -1.30 0.82 5.92
C ALA A 76 -2.00 0.87 7.28
N LYS A 77 -3.21 0.31 7.38
CA LYS A 77 -3.98 0.20 8.63
C LYS A 77 -3.29 -0.70 9.64
N PHE A 78 -2.73 -1.82 9.19
CA PHE A 78 -2.02 -2.74 10.07
C PHE A 78 -0.80 -2.07 10.71
N ILE A 79 0.03 -1.39 9.90
CA ILE A 79 1.19 -0.64 10.39
C ILE A 79 0.73 0.46 11.36
N TYR A 80 -0.28 1.25 10.97
CA TYR A 80 -0.80 2.32 11.81
C TYR A 80 -1.25 1.84 13.18
N ARG A 81 -1.93 0.67 13.24
CA ARG A 81 -2.46 0.12 14.50
C ARG A 81 -1.42 -0.57 15.36
N ASN A 82 -0.51 -1.33 14.74
CA ASN A 82 0.38 -2.23 15.48
C ASN A 82 1.80 -1.69 15.66
N LEU A 83 2.19 -0.67 14.89
CA LEU A 83 3.51 -0.04 14.94
C LEU A 83 3.35 1.46 15.24
N PRO A 84 3.03 1.83 16.50
CA PRO A 84 2.66 3.21 16.86
C PRO A 84 3.77 4.24 16.60
N ASP A 85 5.02 3.83 16.63
CA ASP A 85 6.18 4.69 16.37
C ASP A 85 6.56 4.79 14.89
N CYS A 86 5.91 3.99 14.02
CA CYS A 86 6.16 4.00 12.59
C CYS A 86 5.38 5.12 11.88
N ARG A 87 6.07 5.88 11.04
CA ARG A 87 5.46 6.83 10.10
C ARG A 87 5.44 6.21 8.73
N SER A 88 4.25 6.09 8.15
CA SER A 88 4.05 5.50 6.83
C SER A 88 3.81 6.55 5.76
N THR A 89 4.39 6.32 4.59
CA THR A 89 4.03 7.01 3.35
C THR A 89 3.45 5.97 2.42
N VAL A 90 2.27 6.22 1.87
CA VAL A 90 1.65 5.39 0.84
C VAL A 90 1.65 6.17 -0.46
N VAL A 91 2.08 5.54 -1.56
CA VAL A 91 2.00 6.12 -2.90
C VAL A 91 0.94 5.36 -3.67
N GLU A 92 -0.11 6.08 -4.08
CA GLU A 92 -1.25 5.52 -4.81
C GLU A 92 -1.45 6.28 -6.12
N ILE A 93 -1.56 5.56 -7.22
CA ILE A 93 -1.69 6.17 -8.54
C ILE A 93 -3.10 6.72 -8.81
N ASN A 94 -4.11 6.13 -8.18
CA ASN A 94 -5.51 6.48 -8.42
C ASN A 94 -6.13 7.21 -7.21
N PRO A 95 -6.40 8.52 -7.30
CA PRO A 95 -6.98 9.28 -6.18
C PRO A 95 -8.36 8.77 -5.74
N GLN A 96 -9.09 8.04 -6.58
CA GLN A 96 -10.37 7.44 -6.21
C GLN A 96 -10.18 6.29 -5.22
N VAL A 97 -9.05 5.58 -5.27
CA VAL A 97 -8.73 4.51 -4.31
C VAL A 97 -8.55 5.08 -2.91
N GLU A 98 -7.85 6.21 -2.75
CA GLU A 98 -7.72 6.90 -1.47
C GLU A 98 -9.08 7.29 -0.89
N LEU A 99 -9.94 7.91 -1.71
CA LEU A 99 -11.28 8.31 -1.30
C LEU A 99 -12.10 7.09 -0.82
N ILE A 100 -12.08 6.00 -1.57
CA ILE A 100 -12.80 4.78 -1.25
C ILE A 100 -12.23 4.08 -0.01
N ALA A 101 -10.91 4.04 0.13
CA ALA A 101 -10.26 3.48 1.32
C ALA A 101 -10.69 4.25 2.58
N SER A 102 -10.77 5.57 2.51
CA SER A 102 -11.23 6.42 3.61
C SER A 102 -12.71 6.20 3.93
N GLN A 103 -13.58 6.19 2.91
CA GLN A 103 -15.02 6.11 3.11
C GLN A 103 -15.50 4.72 3.52
N TYR A 104 -14.93 3.67 2.94
CA TYR A 104 -15.47 2.31 3.07
C TYR A 104 -14.57 1.34 3.83
N PHE A 105 -13.26 1.59 3.85
CA PHE A 105 -12.28 0.66 4.44
C PHE A 105 -11.61 1.19 5.71
N LYS A 106 -12.13 2.28 6.28
CA LYS A 106 -11.66 2.83 7.55
C LYS A 106 -10.16 3.19 7.55
N LEU A 107 -9.69 3.76 6.45
CA LEU A 107 -8.34 4.31 6.41
C LEU A 107 -8.21 5.43 7.45
N PRO A 108 -7.18 5.44 8.32
CA PRO A 108 -7.01 6.50 9.29
C PRO A 108 -6.77 7.87 8.64
N ASP A 109 -7.40 8.89 9.19
CA ASP A 109 -7.15 10.30 8.84
C ASP A 109 -6.15 10.89 9.85
N ASP A 110 -4.88 10.60 9.64
CA ASP A 110 -3.78 11.10 10.46
C ASP A 110 -2.53 11.31 9.58
N PRO A 111 -2.45 12.43 8.87
CA PRO A 111 -1.37 12.70 7.91
C PRO A 111 0.01 12.82 8.56
N LEU A 112 0.11 12.95 9.88
CA LEU A 112 1.39 12.97 10.59
C LEU A 112 2.00 11.57 10.72
N ARG A 113 1.15 10.53 10.76
CA ARG A 113 1.58 9.14 10.88
C ARG A 113 1.35 8.32 9.62
N LEU A 114 0.34 8.67 8.82
CA LEU A 114 -0.02 7.98 7.59
C LEU A 114 -0.29 9.02 6.49
N ALA A 115 0.71 9.31 5.69
CA ALA A 115 0.59 10.23 4.56
C ALA A 115 0.31 9.46 3.27
N VAL A 116 -0.75 9.83 2.55
CA VAL A 116 -1.03 9.32 1.20
C VAL A 116 -0.56 10.35 0.17
N VAL A 117 0.21 9.89 -0.80
CA VAL A 117 0.74 10.68 -1.92
C VAL A 117 0.15 10.12 -3.21
N ILE A 118 -0.58 10.96 -3.95
CA ILE A 118 -1.11 10.56 -5.25
C ILE A 118 -0.02 10.71 -6.30
N GLY A 119 0.36 9.61 -6.94
CA GLY A 119 1.42 9.58 -7.94
C GLY A 119 1.80 8.17 -8.40
N ASP A 120 2.64 8.12 -9.42
CA ASP A 120 3.23 6.87 -9.90
C ASP A 120 4.30 6.38 -8.94
N GLY A 121 4.19 5.12 -8.49
CA GLY A 121 5.12 4.51 -7.53
C GLY A 121 6.54 4.36 -8.07
N ALA A 122 6.70 4.05 -9.36
CA ALA A 122 8.01 3.92 -9.97
C ALA A 122 8.70 5.28 -10.07
N ASP A 123 7.98 6.32 -10.52
CA ASP A 123 8.50 7.69 -10.58
C ASP A 123 8.86 8.19 -9.18
N PHE A 124 8.03 7.93 -8.17
CA PHE A 124 8.30 8.29 -6.79
C PHE A 124 9.60 7.64 -6.27
N MET A 125 9.81 6.37 -6.58
CA MET A 125 11.03 5.66 -6.19
C MET A 125 12.27 6.18 -6.91
N LEU A 126 12.18 6.44 -8.21
CA LEU A 126 13.31 6.86 -9.03
C LEU A 126 13.75 8.31 -8.75
N THR A 127 12.81 9.19 -8.43
CA THR A 127 13.09 10.63 -8.25
C THR A 127 13.30 11.05 -6.79
N GLY A 128 12.83 10.26 -5.83
CA GLY A 128 12.91 10.61 -4.43
C GLY A 128 14.27 10.33 -3.80
N GLN A 129 14.54 10.99 -2.65
CA GLN A 129 15.78 10.82 -1.89
C GLN A 129 15.56 10.29 -0.46
N ARG A 130 14.32 10.37 0.06
CA ARG A 130 14.01 9.91 1.41
C ARG A 130 14.21 8.40 1.53
N ARG A 131 14.87 7.95 2.59
CA ARG A 131 15.06 6.53 2.92
C ARG A 131 14.01 6.05 3.91
N TYR A 132 13.76 4.74 3.86
CA TYR A 132 12.76 4.06 4.67
C TYR A 132 13.34 2.78 5.26
N ASP A 133 12.85 2.41 6.44
CA ASP A 133 13.26 1.17 7.10
C ASP A 133 12.55 -0.04 6.50
N TYR A 134 11.33 0.14 5.99
CA TYR A 134 10.54 -0.92 5.40
C TYR A 134 9.86 -0.42 4.13
N ILE A 135 10.08 -1.13 3.03
CA ILE A 135 9.47 -0.82 1.73
C ILE A 135 8.61 -2.01 1.31
N LEU A 136 7.32 -1.76 1.13
CA LEU A 136 6.33 -2.73 0.69
C LEU A 136 5.81 -2.32 -0.69
N VAL A 137 5.86 -3.24 -1.64
CA VAL A 137 5.40 -3.00 -3.02
C VAL A 137 4.21 -3.90 -3.29
N ASP A 138 3.02 -3.31 -3.33
CA ASP A 138 1.72 -3.96 -3.57
C ASP A 138 0.94 -3.19 -4.64
N GLY A 139 1.63 -2.78 -5.69
CA GLY A 139 1.06 -2.03 -6.81
C GLY A 139 0.88 -2.91 -8.03
N PHE A 140 -0.37 -3.17 -8.39
CA PHE A 140 -0.74 -3.88 -9.62
C PHE A 140 -1.77 -3.07 -10.40
N ASP A 141 -1.72 -3.20 -11.74
CA ASP A 141 -2.80 -2.71 -12.56
C ASP A 141 -4.05 -3.63 -12.45
N PRO A 142 -5.19 -3.25 -13.01
CA PRO A 142 -6.40 -4.07 -12.98
C PRO A 142 -6.26 -5.45 -13.63
N ASP A 143 -5.27 -5.61 -14.50
CA ASP A 143 -4.92 -6.90 -15.14
C ASP A 143 -3.91 -7.71 -14.30
N ALA A 144 -3.68 -7.32 -13.05
CA ALA A 144 -2.72 -7.92 -12.12
C ALA A 144 -1.26 -7.90 -12.63
N ARG A 145 -0.88 -6.84 -13.36
CA ARG A 145 0.49 -6.66 -13.85
C ARG A 145 1.21 -5.61 -13.03
N ALA A 146 2.44 -5.90 -12.63
CA ALA A 146 3.28 -4.96 -11.88
C ALA A 146 3.87 -3.83 -12.75
N GLY A 147 3.95 -4.03 -14.07
CA GLY A 147 4.41 -3.01 -15.01
C GLY A 147 5.82 -2.49 -14.68
N ALA A 148 5.95 -1.16 -14.52
CA ALA A 148 7.21 -0.52 -14.18
C ALA A 148 7.76 -0.91 -12.80
N LEU A 149 6.92 -1.45 -11.91
CA LEU A 149 7.31 -1.91 -10.57
C LEU A 149 8.03 -3.26 -10.60
N ASP A 150 8.06 -3.97 -11.74
CA ASP A 150 8.80 -5.23 -11.93
C ASP A 150 9.97 -5.02 -12.91
N THR A 151 10.84 -4.07 -12.60
CA THR A 151 12.01 -3.75 -13.41
C THR A 151 13.28 -3.66 -12.55
N LEU A 152 14.43 -3.98 -13.14
CA LEU A 152 15.71 -3.86 -12.43
C LEU A 152 15.99 -2.43 -11.93
N PRO A 153 15.77 -1.35 -12.71
CA PRO A 153 15.95 0.01 -12.20
C PRO A 153 15.07 0.32 -11.00
N PHE A 154 13.82 -0.17 -10.96
CA PHE A 154 12.93 0.00 -9.82
C PHE A 154 13.46 -0.71 -8.57
N TYR A 155 13.90 -1.96 -8.67
CA TYR A 155 14.49 -2.69 -7.53
C TYR A 155 15.79 -2.06 -7.04
N GLN A 156 16.61 -1.54 -7.95
CA GLN A 156 17.81 -0.78 -7.59
C GLN A 156 17.47 0.50 -6.82
N ALA A 157 16.41 1.21 -7.25
CA ALA A 157 15.91 2.39 -6.54
C ALA A 157 15.36 2.02 -5.15
N CYS A 158 14.59 0.91 -5.03
CA CYS A 158 14.13 0.41 -3.74
C CYS A 158 15.31 0.16 -2.79
N ARG A 159 16.33 -0.55 -3.25
CA ARG A 159 17.54 -0.81 -2.46
C ARG A 159 18.26 0.48 -2.04
N ALA A 160 18.39 1.44 -2.94
CA ALA A 160 19.05 2.72 -2.65
C ALA A 160 18.26 3.56 -1.64
N ARG A 161 16.95 3.34 -1.52
CA ARG A 161 16.07 4.06 -0.60
C ARG A 161 15.78 3.29 0.69
N LEU A 162 16.36 2.13 0.90
CA LEU A 162 16.40 1.52 2.22
C LEU A 162 17.35 2.30 3.12
N SER A 163 16.99 2.48 4.39
CA SER A 163 17.89 2.99 5.42
C SER A 163 18.97 1.95 5.75
N ASP A 164 19.93 2.35 6.56
CA ASP A 164 20.99 1.42 7.00
C ASP A 164 20.42 0.29 7.89
N GLN A 165 19.20 0.46 8.37
CA GLN A 165 18.43 -0.53 9.15
C GLN A 165 17.34 -1.21 8.31
N GLY A 166 17.21 -0.86 7.03
CA GLY A 166 16.20 -1.36 6.12
C GLY A 166 16.48 -2.75 5.53
#